data_2d3a91fe7fcad2918eafba52ba4ccd69
#
_entry.id   2d3a91fe7fcad2918eafba52ba4ccd69
#
_cell.length_a   1.000
_cell.length_b   1.000
_cell.length_c   1.000
_cell.angle_alpha   90.00
_cell.angle_beta   90.00
_cell.angle_gamma   90.00
#
_symmetry.space_group_name_H-M   'P 1'
#
loop_
_entity.id
_entity.type
_entity.pdbx_description
1 polymer ?
#
loop_
_entity_poly.entity_id
_entity_poly.type
_entity_poly.pdbx_seq_one_letter_code
_entity_poly.pdbx_strand_id
1 'polypeptide(L)'
;MASRRRQSEPPPPLDGSATHVRSDPVYVRKAQLFRVLGHPVRIRMLELLLDGERTVGDLQAALSLDSSGTSQHLTALRQQGVLESRRAGTSVYYRIRDPRVSQLLAVGKQILTSAVSDSHTLLVGLADEPATSARR
;
A
#
# COMPACT_ATOMS: atom_id res chain seq x y z
N MET A 1 16.89 -33.30 -35.50
CA MET A 1 16.87 -32.10 -34.63
C MET A 1 15.48 -31.96 -34.06
N ALA A 2 15.28 -32.35 -32.81
CA ALA A 2 13.98 -32.32 -32.15
C ALA A 2 13.79 -30.95 -31.49
N SER A 3 12.89 -30.14 -32.03
CA SER A 3 12.42 -28.89 -31.45
C SER A 3 11.63 -29.23 -30.18
N ARG A 4 12.23 -29.02 -29.00
CA ARG A 4 11.50 -29.08 -27.75
C ARG A 4 10.49 -27.95 -27.75
N ARG A 5 9.23 -28.26 -27.98
CA ARG A 5 8.10 -27.39 -27.66
C ARG A 5 8.20 -27.10 -26.14
N ARG A 6 8.47 -25.85 -25.76
CA ARG A 6 8.23 -25.39 -24.42
C ARG A 6 6.74 -25.56 -24.17
N GLN A 7 6.42 -26.55 -23.34
CA GLN A 7 5.07 -26.67 -22.80
C GLN A 7 4.85 -25.43 -21.97
N SER A 8 3.93 -24.60 -22.41
CA SER A 8 3.47 -23.44 -21.64
C SER A 8 2.81 -24.00 -20.37
N GLU A 9 3.47 -23.79 -19.26
CA GLU A 9 2.93 -24.08 -17.94
C GLU A 9 1.58 -23.35 -17.78
N PRO A 10 0.54 -24.03 -17.31
CA PRO A 10 -0.75 -23.38 -17.12
C PRO A 10 -0.61 -22.22 -16.12
N PRO A 11 -1.34 -21.12 -16.31
CA PRO A 11 -1.32 -20.02 -15.37
C PRO A 11 -1.75 -20.50 -13.97
N PRO A 12 -1.15 -19.97 -12.89
CA PRO A 12 -1.51 -20.35 -11.53
C PRO A 12 -2.97 -19.97 -11.24
N PRO A 13 -3.62 -20.67 -10.30
CA PRO A 13 -4.99 -20.40 -9.93
C PRO A 13 -5.14 -18.97 -9.41
N LEU A 14 -6.20 -18.30 -9.83
CA LEU A 14 -6.49 -16.90 -9.50
C LEU A 14 -7.03 -16.71 -8.07
N ASP A 15 -7.09 -17.76 -7.27
CA ASP A 15 -7.69 -17.79 -5.93
C ASP A 15 -6.79 -17.27 -4.80
N GLY A 16 -5.55 -16.91 -5.10
CA GLY A 16 -4.64 -16.32 -4.11
C GLY A 16 -4.11 -17.28 -3.05
N SER A 17 -4.30 -18.58 -3.21
CA SER A 17 -3.89 -19.60 -2.22
C SER A 17 -2.43 -20.03 -2.34
N ALA A 18 -1.62 -19.40 -3.19
CA ALA A 18 -0.22 -19.77 -3.39
C ALA A 18 0.67 -19.23 -2.24
N THR A 19 1.14 -20.13 -1.41
CA THR A 19 1.98 -19.89 -0.22
C THR A 19 3.49 -19.70 -0.49
N HIS A 20 3.92 -19.59 -1.75
CA HIS A 20 5.34 -19.44 -2.10
C HIS A 20 5.65 -18.12 -2.80
N VAL A 21 5.90 -17.08 -2.03
CA VAL A 21 6.18 -15.69 -2.48
C VAL A 21 7.39 -15.57 -3.42
N ARG A 22 8.30 -16.54 -3.47
CA ARG A 22 9.52 -16.45 -4.28
C ARG A 22 9.40 -16.97 -5.72
N SER A 23 8.36 -17.72 -6.01
CA SER A 23 8.14 -18.34 -7.33
C SER A 23 6.94 -17.79 -8.09
N ASP A 24 6.19 -16.87 -7.50
CA ASP A 24 4.99 -16.33 -8.12
C ASP A 24 5.33 -15.46 -9.34
N PRO A 25 4.57 -15.59 -10.45
CA PRO A 25 4.70 -14.69 -11.58
C PRO A 25 4.50 -13.23 -11.22
N VAL A 26 5.10 -12.32 -11.98
CA VAL A 26 5.06 -10.88 -11.70
C VAL A 26 3.63 -10.34 -11.59
N TYR A 27 2.70 -10.82 -12.40
CA TYR A 27 1.31 -10.36 -12.33
C TYR A 27 0.61 -10.76 -11.03
N VAL A 28 0.93 -11.92 -10.47
CA VAL A 28 0.43 -12.35 -9.15
C VAL A 28 0.99 -11.46 -8.04
N ARG A 29 2.29 -11.17 -8.10
CA ARG A 29 2.94 -10.27 -7.14
C ARG A 29 2.41 -8.83 -7.23
N LYS A 30 2.13 -8.35 -8.44
CA LYS A 30 1.45 -7.05 -8.62
C LYS A 30 0.07 -7.03 -7.98
N ALA A 31 -0.71 -8.09 -8.18
CA ALA A 31 -2.03 -8.20 -7.56
C ALA A 31 -1.95 -8.19 -6.02
N GLN A 32 -0.96 -8.87 -5.44
CA GLN A 32 -0.71 -8.86 -3.99
C GLN A 32 -0.35 -7.46 -3.48
N LEU A 33 0.48 -6.72 -4.22
CA LEU A 33 0.80 -5.33 -3.91
C LEU A 33 -0.47 -4.46 -3.90
N PHE A 34 -1.28 -4.52 -4.95
CA PHE A 34 -2.52 -3.74 -5.00
C PHE A 34 -3.52 -4.14 -3.92
N ARG A 35 -3.58 -5.42 -3.59
CA ARG A 35 -4.42 -5.91 -2.49
C ARG A 35 -4.01 -5.32 -1.15
N VAL A 36 -2.72 -5.27 -0.85
CA VAL A 36 -2.24 -4.71 0.42
C VAL A 36 -2.47 -3.19 0.47
N LEU A 37 -2.39 -2.51 -0.66
CA LEU A 37 -2.69 -1.08 -0.77
C LEU A 37 -4.19 -0.77 -0.75
N GLY A 38 -5.04 -1.74 -1.11
CA GLY A 38 -6.49 -1.56 -1.27
C GLY A 38 -7.28 -1.50 0.04
N HIS A 39 -6.77 -0.81 1.06
CA HIS A 39 -7.44 -0.61 2.34
C HIS A 39 -7.34 0.85 2.76
N PRO A 40 -8.47 1.53 3.10
CA PRO A 40 -8.47 2.97 3.41
C PRO A 40 -7.48 3.35 4.49
N VAL A 41 -7.42 2.60 5.59
CA VAL A 41 -6.49 2.86 6.70
C VAL A 41 -5.03 2.76 6.25
N ARG A 42 -4.71 1.77 5.42
CA ARG A 42 -3.34 1.59 4.90
C ARG A 42 -2.93 2.73 3.98
N ILE A 43 -3.84 3.21 3.13
CA ILE A 43 -3.59 4.39 2.30
C ILE A 43 -3.30 5.61 3.18
N ARG A 44 -4.10 5.85 4.22
CA ARG A 44 -3.86 6.97 5.15
C ARG A 44 -2.53 6.83 5.90
N MET A 45 -2.15 5.63 6.32
CA MET A 45 -0.83 5.38 6.91
C MET A 45 0.29 5.77 5.95
N LEU A 46 0.19 5.36 4.70
CA LEU A 46 1.19 5.69 3.67
C LEU A 46 1.26 7.20 3.42
N GLU A 47 0.14 7.89 3.32
CA GLU A 47 0.09 9.34 3.17
C GLU A 47 0.78 10.05 4.35
N LEU A 48 0.56 9.60 5.59
CA LEU A 48 1.23 10.14 6.76
C LEU A 48 2.75 9.89 6.75
N LEU A 49 3.20 8.81 6.12
CA LEU A 49 4.61 8.45 6.01
C LEU A 49 5.32 9.11 4.81
N LEU A 50 4.60 9.80 3.93
CA LEU A 50 5.21 10.50 2.79
C LEU A 50 6.19 11.60 3.24
N ASP A 51 5.93 12.21 4.39
CA ASP A 51 6.75 13.30 4.94
C ASP A 51 7.96 12.79 5.76
N GLY A 52 8.07 11.50 5.96
CA GLY A 52 9.15 10.88 6.71
C GLY A 52 8.68 9.77 7.64
N GLU A 53 9.63 9.18 8.36
CA GLU A 53 9.34 8.09 9.30
C GLU A 53 8.51 8.55 10.50
N ARG A 54 7.70 7.63 11.02
CA ARG A 54 6.88 7.82 12.21
C ARG A 54 6.90 6.59 13.10
N THR A 55 6.67 6.80 14.38
CA THR A 55 6.49 5.69 15.32
C THR A 55 5.10 5.07 15.18
N VAL A 56 4.96 3.84 15.67
CA VAL A 56 3.64 3.18 15.78
C VAL A 56 2.67 4.04 16.59
N GLY A 57 3.13 4.61 17.69
CA GLY A 57 2.32 5.50 18.53
C GLY A 57 1.81 6.74 17.80
N ASP A 58 2.65 7.37 16.98
CA ASP A 58 2.25 8.53 16.16
C ASP A 58 1.15 8.14 15.15
N LEU A 59 1.28 7.00 14.52
CA LEU A 59 0.28 6.51 13.56
C LEU A 59 -1.03 6.15 14.25
N GLN A 60 -0.98 5.50 15.42
CA GLN A 60 -2.17 5.21 16.23
C GLN A 60 -2.94 6.47 16.59
N ALA A 61 -2.23 7.49 17.09
CA ALA A 61 -2.83 8.75 17.48
C ALA A 61 -3.45 9.49 16.29
N ALA A 62 -2.72 9.55 15.16
CA ALA A 62 -3.18 10.26 13.97
C ALA A 62 -4.41 9.60 13.31
N LEU A 63 -4.56 8.29 13.43
CA LEU A 63 -5.62 7.51 12.80
C LEU A 63 -6.72 7.08 13.77
N SER A 64 -6.59 7.40 15.05
CA SER A 64 -7.52 6.97 16.11
C SER A 64 -7.75 5.45 16.10
N LEU A 65 -6.68 4.70 15.93
CA LEU A 65 -6.70 3.23 15.89
C LEU A 65 -6.26 2.63 17.22
N ASP A 66 -6.72 1.41 17.48
CA ASP A 66 -6.17 0.60 18.55
C ASP A 66 -4.80 0.03 18.20
N SER A 67 -4.10 -0.51 19.19
CA SER A 67 -2.77 -1.08 19.04
C SER A 67 -2.76 -2.30 18.10
N SER A 68 -3.76 -3.15 18.21
CA SER A 68 -3.90 -4.38 17.43
C SER A 68 -4.13 -4.07 15.93
N GLY A 69 -5.08 -3.19 15.63
CA GLY A 69 -5.39 -2.80 14.26
C GLY A 69 -4.21 -2.11 13.57
N THR A 70 -3.54 -1.20 14.28
CA THR A 70 -2.35 -0.52 13.78
C THR A 70 -1.24 -1.51 13.42
N SER A 71 -0.93 -2.43 14.33
CA SER A 71 0.12 -3.44 14.11
C SER A 71 -0.19 -4.37 12.94
N GLN A 72 -1.44 -4.78 12.77
CA GLN A 72 -1.86 -5.64 11.65
C GLN A 72 -1.68 -4.95 10.30
N HIS A 73 -2.08 -3.69 10.18
CA HIS A 73 -1.92 -2.92 8.96
C HIS A 73 -0.44 -2.67 8.62
N LEU A 74 0.37 -2.31 9.59
CA LEU A 74 1.81 -2.09 9.41
C LEU A 74 2.53 -3.38 9.03
N THR A 75 2.19 -4.49 9.65
CA THR A 75 2.74 -5.81 9.34
C THR A 75 2.42 -6.22 7.90
N ALA A 76 1.17 -6.04 7.46
CA ALA A 76 0.76 -6.35 6.10
C ALA A 76 1.56 -5.55 5.05
N LEU A 77 1.72 -4.25 5.27
CA LEU A 77 2.50 -3.37 4.39
C LEU A 77 3.99 -3.75 4.39
N ARG A 78 4.54 -4.09 5.54
CA ARG A 78 5.94 -4.51 5.65
C ARG A 78 6.20 -5.85 4.96
N GLN A 79 5.33 -6.82 5.12
CA GLN A 79 5.45 -8.13 4.48
C GLN A 79 5.46 -8.05 2.95
N GLN A 80 4.75 -7.10 2.38
CA GLN A 80 4.77 -6.82 0.94
C GLN A 80 5.91 -5.90 0.49
N GLY A 81 6.80 -5.51 1.40
CA GLY A 81 7.95 -4.68 1.09
C GLY A 81 7.61 -3.21 0.81
N VAL A 82 6.42 -2.75 1.15
CA VAL A 82 6.00 -1.34 1.02
C VAL A 82 6.61 -0.49 2.11
N LEU A 83 6.65 -1.01 3.33
CA LEU A 83 7.27 -0.38 4.50
C LEU A 83 8.49 -1.15 4.96
N GLU A 84 9.39 -0.44 5.59
CA GLU A 84 10.45 -1.01 6.43
C GLU A 84 10.40 -0.38 7.81
N SER A 85 10.92 -1.09 8.80
CA SER A 85 10.94 -0.64 10.19
C SER A 85 12.33 -0.68 10.76
N ARG A 86 12.58 0.20 11.73
CA ARG A 86 13.78 0.18 12.57
C ARG A 86 13.41 0.36 14.03
N ARG A 87 14.17 -0.25 14.89
CA ARG A 87 14.03 -0.07 16.34
C ARG A 87 15.05 0.95 16.83
N ALA A 88 14.59 1.90 17.65
CA ALA A 88 15.44 2.84 18.37
C ALA A 88 14.94 2.93 19.81
N GLY A 89 15.72 2.39 20.78
CA GLY A 89 15.29 2.27 22.15
C GLY A 89 14.06 1.39 22.30
N THR A 90 13.00 1.92 22.90
CA THR A 90 11.70 1.25 23.07
C THR A 90 10.73 1.55 21.93
N SER A 91 11.11 2.39 20.97
CA SER A 91 10.26 2.81 19.85
C SER A 91 10.58 2.05 18.58
N VAL A 92 9.54 1.78 17.80
CA VAL A 92 9.64 1.23 16.45
C VAL A 92 9.20 2.31 15.47
N TYR A 93 10.07 2.64 14.52
CA TYR A 93 9.84 3.61 13.46
C TYR A 93 9.55 2.90 12.16
N TYR A 94 8.56 3.37 11.42
CA TYR A 94 8.20 2.90 10.09
C TYR A 94 8.46 3.97 9.06
N ARG A 95 8.91 3.56 7.88
CA ARG A 95 9.08 4.43 6.72
C ARG A 95 8.71 3.71 5.43
N ILE A 96 8.38 4.46 4.40
CA ILE A 96 8.18 3.92 3.06
C ILE A 96 9.53 3.46 2.51
N ARG A 97 9.60 2.22 2.08
CA ARG A 97 10.83 1.61 1.57
C ARG A 97 11.21 2.14 0.20
N ASP A 98 10.24 2.29 -0.69
CA ASP A 98 10.46 2.72 -2.07
C ASP A 98 9.72 4.05 -2.32
N PRO A 99 10.44 5.13 -2.66
CA PRO A 99 9.84 6.44 -2.88
C PRO A 99 8.83 6.46 -4.04
N ARG A 100 8.84 5.48 -4.94
CA ARG A 100 7.85 5.35 -6.02
C ARG A 100 6.44 5.05 -5.52
N VAL A 101 6.27 4.63 -4.28
CA VAL A 101 4.96 4.50 -3.63
C VAL A 101 4.22 5.85 -3.61
N SER A 102 4.92 6.95 -3.37
CA SER A 102 4.32 8.29 -3.43
C SER A 102 3.78 8.62 -4.83
N GLN A 103 4.52 8.24 -5.87
CA GLN A 103 4.10 8.41 -7.26
C GLN A 103 2.86 7.55 -7.57
N LEU A 104 2.82 6.33 -7.09
CA LEU A 104 1.68 5.43 -7.27
C LEU A 104 0.41 6.01 -6.64
N LEU A 105 0.50 6.54 -5.43
CA LEU A 105 -0.61 7.20 -4.74
C LEU A 105 -1.06 8.46 -5.48
N ALA A 106 -0.12 9.26 -5.97
CA ALA A 106 -0.42 10.46 -6.75
C ALA A 106 -1.13 10.11 -8.08
N VAL A 107 -0.68 9.08 -8.79
CA VAL A 107 -1.34 8.60 -10.00
C VAL A 107 -2.75 8.08 -9.70
N GLY A 108 -2.93 7.34 -8.61
CA GLY A 108 -4.26 6.91 -8.17
C GLY A 108 -5.21 8.09 -7.93
N LYS A 109 -4.72 9.14 -7.28
CA LYS A 109 -5.50 10.38 -7.10
C LYS A 109 -5.84 11.05 -8.43
N GLN A 110 -4.90 11.12 -9.38
CA GLN A 110 -5.13 11.68 -10.71
C GLN A 110 -6.21 10.91 -11.47
N ILE A 111 -6.19 9.58 -11.42
CA ILE A 111 -7.23 8.74 -12.05
C ILE A 111 -8.60 9.06 -11.48
N LEU A 112 -8.73 9.15 -10.16
CA LEU A 112 -9.98 9.51 -9.49
C LEU A 112 -10.43 10.92 -9.82
N THR A 113 -9.53 11.88 -9.89
CA THR A 113 -9.83 13.27 -10.24
C THR A 113 -10.30 13.40 -11.69
N SER A 114 -9.73 12.65 -12.62
CA SER A 114 -10.17 12.62 -14.02
C SER A 114 -11.56 11.99 -14.17
N ALA A 115 -11.85 10.93 -13.42
CA ALA A 115 -13.19 10.32 -13.38
C ALA A 115 -14.26 11.26 -12.76
N VAL A 116 -13.84 12.18 -11.94
CA VAL A 116 -14.69 13.14 -11.22
C VAL A 116 -15.20 14.27 -12.11
N SER A 117 -14.53 14.62 -13.21
CA SER A 117 -15.10 15.55 -14.19
C SER A 117 -16.42 15.04 -14.79
N ASP A 118 -16.71 13.74 -14.64
CA ASP A 118 -17.93 13.10 -15.12
C ASP A 118 -18.95 12.78 -13.99
N SER A 119 -18.64 13.01 -12.72
CA SER A 119 -19.52 12.64 -11.60
C SER A 119 -19.39 13.57 -10.39
N HIS A 120 -20.43 14.40 -10.19
CA HIS A 120 -20.53 15.36 -9.08
C HIS A 120 -20.41 14.74 -7.67
N THR A 121 -20.72 13.46 -7.52
CA THR A 121 -20.73 12.76 -6.23
C THR A 121 -19.32 12.53 -5.68
N LEU A 122 -18.34 12.33 -6.54
CA LEU A 122 -16.94 12.14 -6.15
C LEU A 122 -16.26 13.47 -5.76
N LEU A 123 -16.71 14.60 -6.31
CA LEU A 123 -16.21 15.93 -5.96
C LEU A 123 -16.43 16.25 -4.48
N VAL A 124 -17.56 15.86 -3.92
CA VAL A 124 -17.90 16.08 -2.51
C VAL A 124 -16.96 15.29 -1.60
N GLY A 125 -16.71 14.02 -1.93
CA GLY A 125 -15.81 13.17 -1.14
C GLY A 125 -14.35 13.62 -1.16
N LEU A 126 -13.87 14.20 -2.27
CA LEU A 126 -12.50 14.72 -2.37
C LEU A 126 -12.33 16.08 -1.67
N ALA A 127 -13.41 16.87 -1.58
CA ALA A 127 -13.42 18.14 -0.85
C ALA A 127 -13.42 17.93 0.67
N ASP A 128 -13.97 16.81 1.14
CA ASP A 128 -14.01 16.43 2.56
C ASP A 128 -12.73 15.72 3.05
N GLU A 129 -11.79 15.42 2.18
CA GLU A 129 -10.48 14.98 2.64
C GLU A 129 -9.81 16.17 3.35
N PRO A 130 -9.51 16.06 4.66
CA PRO A 130 -8.79 17.11 5.34
C PRO A 130 -7.47 17.30 4.60
N ALA A 131 -7.26 18.51 4.09
CA ALA A 131 -5.97 18.89 3.54
C ALA A 131 -4.92 18.47 4.57
N THR A 132 -4.02 17.57 4.19
CA THR A 132 -2.85 17.27 5.00
C THR A 132 -2.03 18.56 5.00
N SER A 133 -2.39 19.43 5.92
CA SER A 133 -1.65 20.66 6.18
C SER A 133 -0.26 20.22 6.59
N ALA A 134 0.69 20.39 5.68
CA ALA A 134 2.08 20.42 6.04
C ALA A 134 2.28 21.59 7.02
N ARG A 135 2.00 21.34 8.28
CA ARG A 135 2.44 22.23 9.36
C ARG A 135 3.82 21.77 9.77
N ARG A 136 4.74 22.67 9.55
CA ARG A 136 6.11 22.68 10.07
C ARG A 136 6.18 22.33 11.54
#